data_6b20d242f9639ca4f33d49409c1df4b2
#
_entry.id   6b20d242f9639ca4f33d49409c1df4b2
#
_cell.length_a   1.000
_cell.length_b   1.000
_cell.length_c   1.000
_cell.angle_alpha   90.00
_cell.angle_beta   90.00
_cell.angle_gamma   90.00
#
_symmetry.space_group_name_H-M   'P 1'
#
loop_
_entity.id
_entity.type
_entity.pdbx_description
1 polymer ?
#
loop_
_entity_poly.entity_id
_entity_poly.type
_entity_poly.pdbx_seq_one_letter_code
_entity_poly.pdbx_strand_id
1 'polypeptide(L)'
;MHTVLSSATKTVTMGHDLPFVIIGERLNPTGRKLFQEKLRADDLSTINIDVADQVAGGCDMLDVNMGVPLTDEPALLARAIKLVQSLTDLPICIDSSVIEALDAGLAVYEGKALVNSMTGEDERMDIILPLVKKYDAAILALPNDEIEIPMLAKDRMVIVEKIVRRVEKEGISLDNLLIDPLAMPVGADPENVKHTLETIYLIKEKYGLNMSIGASNVSFGLPNRHALNAAFMPMAMSMGLTSAIMDGRTPEVVQAVRAADLLLGLDQWGANWITNFRANKEA
;
A
#
# COMPACT_ATOMS: atom_id res chain seq x y z
N MET A 1 -8.23 -15.37 5.38
CA MET A 1 -6.79 -15.26 4.98
C MET A 1 -6.18 -14.09 5.73
N HIS A 2 -5.00 -14.27 6.32
CA HIS A 2 -4.32 -13.21 7.08
C HIS A 2 -2.91 -12.98 6.51
N THR A 3 -2.63 -11.76 6.07
CA THR A 3 -1.26 -11.36 5.68
C THR A 3 -0.57 -10.74 6.86
N VAL A 4 0.54 -11.35 7.29
CA VAL A 4 1.33 -10.88 8.44
C VAL A 4 2.58 -10.18 7.94
N LEU A 5 2.75 -8.92 8.33
CA LEU A 5 3.90 -8.07 8.03
C LEU A 5 4.54 -7.62 9.34
N SER A 6 5.84 -7.43 9.36
CA SER A 6 6.52 -7.05 10.62
C SER A 6 7.75 -6.18 10.37
N SER A 7 8.06 -5.34 11.34
CA SER A 7 9.39 -4.79 11.59
C SER A 7 10.16 -5.71 12.55
N ALA A 8 11.28 -5.26 13.07
CA ALA A 8 12.04 -5.97 14.11
C ALA A 8 11.23 -6.16 15.41
N THR A 9 10.28 -5.28 15.72
CA THR A 9 9.60 -5.22 17.03
C THR A 9 8.08 -5.17 16.95
N LYS A 10 7.49 -4.86 15.80
CA LYS A 10 6.03 -4.68 15.62
C LYS A 10 5.51 -5.56 14.49
N THR A 11 4.33 -6.12 14.70
CA THR A 11 3.61 -6.91 13.71
C THR A 11 2.30 -6.22 13.34
N VAL A 12 1.99 -6.19 12.04
CA VAL A 12 0.72 -5.75 11.48
C VAL A 12 0.11 -6.93 10.72
N THR A 13 -1.16 -7.19 10.96
CA THR A 13 -1.90 -8.26 10.28
C THR A 13 -3.06 -7.66 9.50
N MET A 14 -3.16 -8.01 8.22
CA MET A 14 -4.29 -7.65 7.35
C MET A 14 -5.23 -8.84 7.23
N GLY A 15 -6.54 -8.58 7.27
CA GLY A 15 -7.57 -9.59 7.11
C GLY A 15 -8.95 -8.96 7.01
N HIS A 16 -9.90 -9.67 6.38
CA HIS A 16 -11.29 -9.20 6.22
C HIS A 16 -12.08 -9.14 7.54
N ASP A 17 -11.56 -9.74 8.59
CA ASP A 17 -12.09 -9.79 9.95
C ASP A 17 -11.32 -8.90 10.94
N LEU A 18 -10.38 -8.09 10.44
CA LEU A 18 -9.51 -7.21 11.21
C LEU A 18 -9.71 -5.74 10.82
N PRO A 19 -9.35 -4.77 11.68
CA PRO A 19 -9.35 -3.36 11.33
C PRO A 19 -8.50 -3.07 10.10
N PHE A 20 -8.90 -2.07 9.34
CA PHE A 20 -8.25 -1.64 8.12
C PHE A 20 -6.81 -1.12 8.38
N VAL A 21 -5.88 -1.49 7.51
CA VAL A 21 -4.47 -1.08 7.61
C VAL A 21 -4.19 0.14 6.74
N ILE A 22 -3.71 1.22 7.36
CA ILE A 22 -3.30 2.45 6.68
C ILE A 22 -1.79 2.39 6.43
N ILE A 23 -1.40 2.43 5.15
CA ILE A 23 0.00 2.50 4.70
C ILE A 23 0.30 3.94 4.29
N GLY A 24 1.21 4.61 4.99
CA GLY A 24 1.52 6.02 4.76
C GLY A 24 2.30 6.26 3.47
N GLU A 25 1.81 7.15 2.57
CA GLU A 25 2.33 7.38 1.21
C GLU A 25 3.41 8.47 1.10
N ARG A 26 3.77 9.16 2.20
CA ARG A 26 4.55 10.42 2.06
C ARG A 26 6.02 10.23 1.77
N LEU A 27 6.60 9.07 2.02
CA LEU A 27 8.00 8.78 1.70
C LEU A 27 8.17 8.40 0.22
N ASN A 28 7.43 9.09 -0.65
CA ASN A 28 7.49 8.96 -2.10
C ASN A 28 7.79 10.33 -2.72
N PRO A 29 8.88 10.47 -3.53
CA PRO A 29 9.29 11.74 -4.13
C PRO A 29 8.43 12.17 -5.33
N THR A 30 7.53 11.32 -5.82
CA THR A 30 6.68 11.63 -6.97
C THR A 30 5.83 12.87 -6.72
N GLY A 31 5.94 13.88 -7.61
CA GLY A 31 5.24 15.15 -7.48
C GLY A 31 5.79 16.10 -6.42
N ARG A 32 6.86 15.74 -5.70
CA ARG A 32 7.45 16.50 -4.58
C ARG A 32 8.82 17.07 -4.96
N LYS A 33 8.84 18.17 -5.73
CA LYS A 33 10.08 18.77 -6.29
C LYS A 33 11.16 19.01 -5.24
N LEU A 34 10.83 19.65 -4.10
CA LEU A 34 11.79 19.92 -3.02
C LEU A 34 12.35 18.64 -2.41
N PHE A 35 11.54 17.60 -2.28
CA PHE A 35 12.03 16.30 -1.76
C PHE A 35 12.98 15.66 -2.77
N GLN A 36 12.65 15.68 -4.07
CA GLN A 36 13.56 15.20 -5.13
C GLN A 36 14.90 15.94 -5.15
N GLU A 37 14.88 17.27 -5.00
CA GLU A 37 16.09 18.10 -4.94
C GLU A 37 16.98 17.71 -3.76
N LYS A 38 16.40 17.51 -2.59
CA LYS A 38 17.10 17.04 -1.40
C LYS A 38 17.69 15.65 -1.59
N LEU A 39 16.94 14.71 -2.13
CA LEU A 39 17.43 13.36 -2.42
C LEU A 39 18.60 13.36 -3.41
N ARG A 40 18.58 14.23 -4.44
CA ARG A 40 19.73 14.43 -5.36
C ARG A 40 20.96 15.04 -4.66
N ALA A 41 20.73 15.85 -3.64
CA ALA A 41 21.79 16.43 -2.81
C ALA A 41 22.23 15.50 -1.66
N ASP A 42 21.78 14.25 -1.66
CA ASP A 42 22.04 13.27 -0.59
C ASP A 42 21.48 13.66 0.79
N ASP A 43 20.49 14.56 0.83
CA ASP A 43 19.82 15.03 2.05
C ASP A 43 18.54 14.24 2.34
N LEU A 44 18.57 13.37 3.35
CA LEU A 44 17.45 12.56 3.81
C LEU A 44 16.63 13.24 4.92
N SER A 45 16.91 14.48 5.27
CA SER A 45 16.29 15.17 6.43
C SER A 45 14.76 15.26 6.37
N THR A 46 14.17 15.28 5.17
CA THR A 46 12.72 15.29 4.97
C THR A 46 12.05 14.02 5.48
N ILE A 47 12.74 12.88 5.45
CA ILE A 47 12.23 11.59 5.94
C ILE A 47 11.88 11.67 7.42
N ASN A 48 12.69 12.36 8.24
CA ASN A 48 12.43 12.50 9.68
C ASN A 48 11.07 13.16 9.95
N ILE A 49 10.74 14.21 9.19
CA ILE A 49 9.50 14.96 9.33
C ILE A 49 8.32 14.10 8.83
N ASP A 50 8.46 13.55 7.62
CA ASP A 50 7.38 12.77 7.01
C ASP A 50 7.05 11.50 7.82
N VAL A 51 8.05 10.83 8.42
CA VAL A 51 7.82 9.68 9.32
C VAL A 51 7.06 10.12 10.56
N ALA A 52 7.54 11.17 11.25
CA ALA A 52 6.88 11.67 12.46
C ALA A 52 5.42 12.07 12.20
N ASP A 53 5.17 12.80 11.12
CA ASP A 53 3.82 13.24 10.73
C ASP A 53 2.88 12.08 10.42
N GLN A 54 3.36 11.03 9.72
CA GLN A 54 2.55 9.87 9.36
C GLN A 54 2.27 8.97 10.57
N VAL A 55 3.25 8.80 11.46
CA VAL A 55 3.05 8.09 12.74
C VAL A 55 2.01 8.82 13.59
N ALA A 56 2.14 10.14 13.73
CA ALA A 56 1.17 10.97 14.45
C ALA A 56 -0.23 10.94 13.80
N GLY A 57 -0.29 10.83 12.48
CA GLY A 57 -1.53 10.69 11.70
C GLY A 57 -2.22 9.31 11.82
N GLY A 58 -1.58 8.35 12.51
CA GLY A 58 -2.17 7.03 12.78
C GLY A 58 -1.98 6.01 11.65
N CYS A 59 -0.89 6.12 10.87
CA CYS A 59 -0.49 5.06 9.94
C CYS A 59 -0.08 3.79 10.71
N ASP A 60 -0.42 2.64 10.13
CA ASP A 60 -0.05 1.32 10.66
C ASP A 60 1.25 0.80 10.02
N MET A 61 1.56 1.25 8.80
CA MET A 61 2.76 0.94 8.02
C MET A 61 3.20 2.18 7.23
N LEU A 62 4.41 2.15 6.67
CA LEU A 62 4.92 3.21 5.78
C LEU A 62 5.35 2.63 4.43
N ASP A 63 4.93 3.27 3.34
CA ASP A 63 5.41 3.01 1.99
C ASP A 63 6.65 3.88 1.73
N VAL A 64 7.76 3.25 1.29
CA VAL A 64 9.05 3.91 1.11
C VAL A 64 9.53 3.75 -0.33
N ASN A 65 9.50 4.85 -1.07
CA ASN A 65 9.99 4.97 -2.44
C ASN A 65 11.08 6.05 -2.52
N MET A 66 12.18 5.77 -3.19
CA MET A 66 13.30 6.70 -3.39
C MET A 66 13.65 6.87 -4.89
N GLY A 67 12.74 6.54 -5.79
CA GLY A 67 12.90 6.65 -7.24
C GLY A 67 12.98 8.11 -7.70
N VAL A 68 14.19 8.62 -7.84
CA VAL A 68 14.48 9.95 -8.39
C VAL A 68 15.44 9.81 -9.57
N PRO A 69 15.11 10.36 -10.75
CA PRO A 69 16.00 10.32 -11.88
C PRO A 69 17.40 10.88 -11.56
N LEU A 70 18.43 10.22 -12.10
CA LEU A 70 19.84 10.59 -11.93
C LEU A 70 20.39 10.39 -10.50
N THR A 71 19.83 9.48 -9.73
CA THR A 71 20.38 9.02 -8.44
C THR A 71 20.73 7.53 -8.50
N ASP A 72 21.56 7.07 -7.57
CA ASP A 72 21.77 5.64 -7.30
C ASP A 72 20.62 5.17 -6.40
N GLU A 73 19.49 4.77 -7.03
CA GLU A 73 18.27 4.38 -6.32
C GLU A 73 18.51 3.19 -5.37
N PRO A 74 19.20 2.10 -5.75
CA PRO A 74 19.51 1.01 -4.84
C PRO A 74 20.17 1.45 -3.53
N ALA A 75 21.25 2.23 -3.63
CA ALA A 75 21.96 2.74 -2.46
C ALA A 75 21.11 3.71 -1.64
N LEU A 76 20.34 4.56 -2.31
CA LEU A 76 19.47 5.55 -1.67
C LEU A 76 18.32 4.89 -0.92
N LEU A 77 17.63 3.91 -1.53
CA LEU A 77 16.54 3.18 -0.92
C LEU A 77 17.00 2.38 0.31
N ALA A 78 18.12 1.67 0.20
CA ALA A 78 18.69 0.94 1.33
C ALA A 78 19.01 1.85 2.54
N ARG A 79 19.53 3.06 2.27
CA ARG A 79 19.81 4.05 3.34
C ARG A 79 18.53 4.64 3.92
N ALA A 80 17.55 4.94 3.08
CA ALA A 80 16.25 5.44 3.52
C ALA A 80 15.54 4.43 4.42
N ILE A 81 15.55 3.14 4.05
CA ILE A 81 14.94 2.07 4.86
C ILE A 81 15.63 1.97 6.23
N LYS A 82 16.96 1.97 6.30
CA LYS A 82 17.68 1.98 7.59
C LYS A 82 17.32 3.19 8.45
N LEU A 83 17.22 4.38 7.83
CA LEU A 83 16.81 5.59 8.52
C LEU A 83 15.37 5.47 9.06
N VAL A 84 14.41 5.03 8.23
CA VAL A 84 13.03 4.86 8.66
C VAL A 84 12.91 3.86 9.82
N GLN A 85 13.61 2.71 9.75
CA GLN A 85 13.64 1.73 10.84
C GLN A 85 14.23 2.29 12.15
N SER A 86 15.11 3.29 12.07
CA SER A 86 15.64 3.97 13.27
C SER A 86 14.69 5.00 13.87
N LEU A 87 13.69 5.46 13.11
CA LEU A 87 12.74 6.51 13.49
C LEU A 87 11.41 5.97 14.01
N THR A 88 11.02 4.76 13.59
CA THR A 88 9.74 4.15 13.96
C THR A 88 9.82 2.63 13.98
N ASP A 89 8.91 2.01 14.71
CA ASP A 89 8.71 0.56 14.75
C ASP A 89 7.71 0.06 13.69
N LEU A 90 7.12 0.95 12.88
CA LEU A 90 6.14 0.56 11.87
C LEU A 90 6.76 -0.33 10.77
N PRO A 91 6.09 -1.42 10.35
CA PRO A 91 6.52 -2.19 9.19
C PRO A 91 6.56 -1.35 7.91
N ILE A 92 7.40 -1.76 6.96
CA ILE A 92 7.64 -1.01 5.73
C ILE A 92 7.09 -1.78 4.51
N CYS A 93 6.44 -1.02 3.63
CA CYS A 93 6.19 -1.34 2.24
C CYS A 93 7.34 -0.77 1.41
N ILE A 94 8.10 -1.63 0.72
CA ILE A 94 9.27 -1.23 -0.08
C ILE A 94 8.82 -1.06 -1.52
N ASP A 95 8.80 0.20 -1.98
CA ASP A 95 8.27 0.58 -3.29
C ASP A 95 9.39 0.98 -4.26
N SER A 96 9.56 0.20 -5.31
CA SER A 96 10.40 0.54 -6.45
C SER A 96 10.01 -0.25 -7.71
N SER A 97 10.20 0.38 -8.88
CA SER A 97 10.16 -0.30 -10.18
C SER A 97 11.52 -0.92 -10.57
N VAL A 98 12.60 -0.54 -9.86
CA VAL A 98 13.98 -1.00 -10.11
C VAL A 98 14.27 -2.22 -9.25
N ILE A 99 14.59 -3.34 -9.89
CA ILE A 99 14.78 -4.64 -9.21
C ILE A 99 15.94 -4.59 -8.22
N GLU A 100 17.06 -3.98 -8.64
CA GLU A 100 18.26 -3.82 -7.81
C GLU A 100 17.97 -2.97 -6.56
N ALA A 101 17.05 -2.01 -6.66
CA ALA A 101 16.62 -1.20 -5.52
C ALA A 101 15.75 -2.02 -4.56
N LEU A 102 14.83 -2.85 -5.07
CA LEU A 102 14.07 -3.78 -4.24
C LEU A 102 14.99 -4.76 -3.51
N ASP A 103 15.97 -5.38 -4.21
CA ASP A 103 16.92 -6.32 -3.58
C ASP A 103 17.75 -5.61 -2.50
N ALA A 104 18.28 -4.41 -2.79
CA ALA A 104 19.05 -3.62 -1.82
C ALA A 104 18.24 -3.20 -0.60
N GLY A 105 16.97 -2.82 -0.80
CA GLY A 105 16.05 -2.46 0.28
C GLY A 105 15.70 -3.65 1.15
N LEU A 106 15.33 -4.79 0.55
CA LEU A 106 15.02 -6.04 1.25
C LEU A 106 16.22 -6.60 1.99
N ALA A 107 17.43 -6.47 1.45
CA ALA A 107 18.66 -6.96 2.07
C ALA A 107 18.99 -6.26 3.40
N VAL A 108 18.51 -5.05 3.64
CA VAL A 108 18.76 -4.27 4.85
C VAL A 108 17.55 -4.17 5.78
N TYR A 109 16.40 -4.66 5.35
CA TYR A 109 15.18 -4.60 6.14
C TYR A 109 15.16 -5.68 7.23
N GLU A 110 14.82 -5.30 8.44
CA GLU A 110 14.66 -6.21 9.57
C GLU A 110 13.18 -6.46 9.83
N GLY A 111 12.69 -7.64 9.43
CA GLY A 111 11.30 -8.05 9.53
C GLY A 111 10.77 -8.64 8.23
N LYS A 112 9.43 -8.69 8.09
CA LYS A 112 8.74 -9.16 6.89
C LYS A 112 8.12 -7.98 6.15
N ALA A 113 8.73 -7.56 5.06
CA ALA A 113 8.29 -6.42 4.24
C ALA A 113 7.10 -6.77 3.34
N LEU A 114 6.37 -5.73 2.90
CA LEU A 114 5.54 -5.77 1.71
C LEU A 114 6.33 -5.20 0.53
N VAL A 115 6.46 -5.94 -0.56
CA VAL A 115 7.05 -5.45 -1.81
C VAL A 115 5.98 -4.75 -2.65
N ASN A 116 6.24 -3.55 -3.10
CA ASN A 116 5.39 -2.74 -3.97
C ASN A 116 6.18 -2.38 -5.23
N SER A 117 5.89 -2.94 -6.39
CA SER A 117 4.90 -3.95 -6.71
C SER A 117 5.37 -4.84 -7.86
N MET A 118 4.57 -5.85 -8.13
CA MET A 118 4.71 -6.72 -9.29
C MET A 118 3.48 -6.56 -10.18
N THR A 119 3.67 -6.57 -11.50
CA THR A 119 2.57 -6.67 -12.46
C THR A 119 2.29 -8.13 -12.84
N GLY A 120 1.18 -8.38 -13.55
CA GLY A 120 0.85 -9.68 -14.13
C GLY A 120 1.65 -10.04 -15.38
N GLU A 121 2.66 -9.23 -15.75
CA GLU A 121 3.60 -9.51 -16.83
C GLU A 121 4.50 -10.70 -16.49
N ASP A 122 4.66 -11.65 -17.43
CA ASP A 122 5.43 -12.87 -17.18
C ASP A 122 6.90 -12.56 -16.80
N GLU A 123 7.54 -11.62 -17.49
CA GLU A 123 8.91 -11.20 -17.20
C GLU A 123 9.04 -10.61 -15.77
N ARG A 124 8.08 -9.79 -15.35
CA ARG A 124 8.09 -9.19 -14.00
C ARG A 124 7.88 -10.25 -12.92
N MET A 125 6.97 -11.19 -13.13
CA MET A 125 6.76 -12.31 -12.22
C MET A 125 8.00 -13.21 -12.12
N ASP A 126 8.68 -13.48 -13.24
CA ASP A 126 9.92 -14.29 -13.28
C ASP A 126 11.06 -13.70 -12.44
N ILE A 127 11.11 -12.37 -12.33
CA ILE A 127 12.18 -11.67 -11.61
C ILE A 127 11.79 -11.42 -10.15
N ILE A 128 10.55 -10.99 -9.87
CA ILE A 128 10.15 -10.53 -8.54
C ILE A 128 9.78 -11.69 -7.61
N LEU A 129 9.12 -12.74 -8.09
CA LEU A 129 8.73 -13.84 -7.21
C LEU A 129 9.91 -14.58 -6.56
N PRO A 130 11.03 -14.85 -7.25
CA PRO A 130 12.24 -15.36 -6.59
C PRO A 130 12.79 -14.43 -5.50
N LEU A 131 12.70 -13.10 -5.70
CA LEU A 131 13.13 -12.11 -4.72
C LEU A 131 12.23 -12.14 -3.47
N VAL A 132 10.91 -12.13 -3.67
CA VAL A 132 9.91 -12.28 -2.59
C VAL A 132 10.18 -13.53 -1.77
N LYS A 133 10.45 -14.65 -2.42
CA LYS A 133 10.77 -15.93 -1.77
C LYS A 133 12.10 -15.89 -1.01
N LYS A 134 13.13 -15.28 -1.59
CA LYS A 134 14.47 -15.13 -0.98
C LYS A 134 14.40 -14.41 0.37
N TYR A 135 13.55 -13.39 0.49
CA TYR A 135 13.44 -12.56 1.69
C TYR A 135 12.20 -12.87 2.55
N ASP A 136 11.45 -13.92 2.25
CA ASP A 136 10.15 -14.23 2.89
C ASP A 136 9.22 -13.01 3.00
N ALA A 137 9.19 -12.18 1.95
CA ALA A 137 8.36 -10.98 1.90
C ALA A 137 6.93 -11.30 1.47
N ALA A 138 6.00 -10.36 1.68
CA ALA A 138 4.73 -10.33 0.98
C ALA A 138 4.86 -9.47 -0.29
N ILE A 139 3.92 -9.64 -1.24
CA ILE A 139 3.92 -8.95 -2.53
C ILE A 139 2.57 -8.32 -2.82
N LEU A 140 2.58 -7.05 -3.22
CA LEU A 140 1.45 -6.36 -3.83
C LEU A 140 1.51 -6.53 -5.35
N ALA A 141 0.49 -7.14 -5.94
CA ALA A 141 0.44 -7.41 -7.37
C ALA A 141 -0.66 -6.61 -8.05
N LEU A 142 -0.33 -5.99 -9.18
CA LEU A 142 -1.23 -5.21 -10.00
C LEU A 142 -1.78 -6.10 -11.13
N PRO A 143 -3.11 -6.16 -11.34
CA PRO A 143 -3.72 -6.93 -12.42
C PRO A 143 -3.70 -6.19 -13.76
N ASN A 144 -2.50 -5.86 -14.22
CA ASN A 144 -2.18 -5.43 -15.58
C ASN A 144 -1.09 -6.35 -16.17
N ASP A 145 -1.09 -6.51 -17.46
CA ASP A 145 -0.17 -7.37 -18.19
C ASP A 145 0.57 -6.61 -19.31
N GLU A 146 1.17 -7.36 -20.23
CA GLU A 146 1.96 -6.85 -21.35
C GLU A 146 1.14 -6.05 -22.37
N ILE A 147 -0.19 -6.15 -22.34
CA ILE A 147 -1.09 -5.58 -23.35
C ILE A 147 -1.54 -4.19 -22.92
N GLU A 148 -2.21 -4.11 -21.76
CA GLU A 148 -2.78 -2.85 -21.27
C GLU A 148 -3.18 -2.92 -19.77
N ILE A 149 -3.58 -1.78 -19.23
CA ILE A 149 -4.26 -1.73 -17.93
C ILE A 149 -5.75 -1.99 -18.18
N PRO A 150 -6.31 -3.15 -17.75
CA PRO A 150 -7.69 -3.49 -18.07
C PRO A 150 -8.66 -2.57 -17.29
N MET A 151 -9.63 -2.02 -18.01
CA MET A 151 -10.63 -1.13 -17.43
C MET A 151 -11.73 -1.91 -16.70
N LEU A 152 -12.19 -3.02 -17.25
CA LEU A 152 -13.31 -3.79 -16.71
C LEU A 152 -12.87 -4.76 -15.63
N ALA A 153 -13.67 -4.90 -14.58
CA ALA A 153 -13.40 -5.82 -13.46
C ALA A 153 -13.19 -7.27 -13.92
N LYS A 154 -13.99 -7.75 -14.87
CA LYS A 154 -13.86 -9.11 -15.43
C LYS A 154 -12.50 -9.37 -16.06
N ASP A 155 -11.93 -8.38 -16.75
CA ASP A 155 -10.65 -8.50 -17.44
C ASP A 155 -9.50 -8.44 -16.43
N ARG A 156 -9.60 -7.59 -15.39
CA ARG A 156 -8.70 -7.61 -14.23
C ARG A 156 -8.67 -8.98 -13.56
N MET A 157 -9.84 -9.63 -13.41
CA MET A 157 -9.93 -10.95 -12.77
C MET A 157 -9.23 -12.05 -13.57
N VAL A 158 -9.11 -11.94 -14.90
CA VAL A 158 -8.30 -12.86 -15.72
C VAL A 158 -6.83 -12.78 -15.34
N ILE A 159 -6.32 -11.56 -15.17
CA ILE A 159 -4.91 -11.34 -14.77
C ILE A 159 -4.70 -11.71 -13.30
N VAL A 160 -5.64 -11.42 -12.40
CA VAL A 160 -5.60 -11.89 -11.00
C VAL A 160 -5.45 -13.41 -10.95
N GLU A 161 -6.22 -14.16 -11.77
CA GLU A 161 -6.11 -15.62 -11.84
C GLU A 161 -4.73 -16.07 -12.35
N LYS A 162 -4.16 -15.39 -13.35
CA LYS A 162 -2.79 -15.63 -13.83
C LYS A 162 -1.77 -15.45 -12.70
N ILE A 163 -1.86 -14.35 -11.96
CA ILE A 163 -0.99 -14.03 -10.83
C ILE A 163 -1.10 -15.09 -9.72
N VAL A 164 -2.33 -15.43 -9.31
CA VAL A 164 -2.58 -16.45 -8.26
C VAL A 164 -1.94 -17.79 -8.63
N ARG A 165 -2.21 -18.29 -9.83
CA ARG A 165 -1.62 -19.55 -10.33
C ARG A 165 -0.09 -19.51 -10.35
N ARG A 166 0.48 -18.38 -10.70
CA ARG A 166 1.93 -18.21 -10.73
C ARG A 166 2.54 -18.21 -9.34
N VAL A 167 1.95 -17.49 -8.39
CA VAL A 167 2.38 -17.44 -6.99
C VAL A 167 2.33 -18.83 -6.34
N GLU A 168 1.24 -19.57 -6.57
CA GLU A 168 1.11 -20.96 -6.09
C GLU A 168 2.17 -21.88 -6.72
N LYS A 169 2.42 -21.75 -8.03
CA LYS A 169 3.45 -22.55 -8.74
C LYS A 169 4.86 -22.32 -8.17
N GLU A 170 5.17 -21.10 -7.75
CA GLU A 170 6.44 -20.76 -7.09
C GLU A 170 6.50 -21.24 -5.63
N GLY A 171 5.42 -21.81 -5.09
CA GLY A 171 5.31 -22.27 -3.71
C GLY A 171 5.27 -21.14 -2.69
N ILE A 172 4.82 -19.96 -3.08
CA ILE A 172 4.57 -18.81 -2.18
C ILE A 172 3.14 -18.93 -1.65
N SER A 173 2.97 -18.78 -0.33
CA SER A 173 1.63 -18.80 0.28
C SER A 173 0.80 -17.61 -0.23
N LEU A 174 -0.48 -17.85 -0.51
CA LEU A 174 -1.43 -16.79 -0.86
C LEU A 174 -1.67 -15.80 0.30
N ASP A 175 -1.33 -16.14 1.54
CA ASP A 175 -1.29 -15.19 2.65
C ASP A 175 -0.25 -14.07 2.44
N ASN A 176 0.75 -14.30 1.58
CA ASN A 176 1.77 -13.33 1.21
C ASN A 176 1.45 -12.58 -0.09
N LEU A 177 0.28 -12.81 -0.70
CA LEU A 177 -0.17 -12.11 -1.91
C LEU A 177 -1.27 -11.11 -1.57
N LEU A 178 -1.05 -9.84 -1.88
CA LEU A 178 -2.06 -8.80 -1.94
C LEU A 178 -2.30 -8.41 -3.40
N ILE A 179 -3.53 -8.02 -3.72
CA ILE A 179 -3.86 -7.48 -5.04
C ILE A 179 -4.18 -5.98 -4.91
N ASP A 180 -3.62 -5.15 -5.80
CA ASP A 180 -4.11 -3.79 -6.02
C ASP A 180 -5.28 -3.85 -7.00
N PRO A 181 -6.52 -3.54 -6.58
CA PRO A 181 -7.68 -3.59 -7.49
C PRO A 181 -7.71 -2.47 -8.53
N LEU A 182 -6.68 -1.64 -8.64
CA LEU A 182 -6.48 -0.52 -9.57
C LEU A 182 -7.54 0.59 -9.43
N ALA A 183 -7.26 1.58 -8.57
CA ALA A 183 -8.03 2.82 -8.54
C ALA A 183 -7.67 3.71 -9.73
N MET A 184 -8.57 3.80 -10.69
CA MET A 184 -8.44 4.71 -11.83
C MET A 184 -9.14 6.04 -11.53
N PRO A 185 -8.64 7.18 -12.08
CA PRO A 185 -9.22 8.50 -11.83
C PRO A 185 -10.68 8.58 -12.30
N VAL A 186 -11.59 8.95 -11.38
CA VAL A 186 -13.01 9.15 -11.72
C VAL A 186 -13.22 10.34 -12.67
N GLY A 187 -12.28 11.29 -12.68
CA GLY A 187 -12.30 12.41 -13.63
C GLY A 187 -11.97 12.02 -15.08
N ALA A 188 -11.36 10.87 -15.31
CA ALA A 188 -11.07 10.35 -16.64
C ALA A 188 -12.25 9.54 -17.21
N ASP A 189 -12.93 8.76 -16.35
CA ASP A 189 -14.12 8.00 -16.69
C ASP A 189 -15.00 7.82 -15.44
N PRO A 190 -16.30 8.19 -15.47
CA PRO A 190 -17.21 8.06 -14.33
C PRO A 190 -17.46 6.61 -13.89
N GLU A 191 -17.25 5.62 -14.76
CA GLU A 191 -17.42 4.20 -14.43
C GLU A 191 -16.21 3.60 -13.68
N ASN A 192 -15.06 4.27 -13.64
CA ASN A 192 -13.84 3.77 -13.04
C ASN A 192 -14.01 3.30 -11.59
N VAL A 193 -14.73 4.07 -10.78
CA VAL A 193 -14.98 3.70 -9.37
C VAL A 193 -15.81 2.43 -9.28
N LYS A 194 -16.83 2.28 -10.14
CA LYS A 194 -17.68 1.07 -10.15
C LYS A 194 -16.85 -0.17 -10.50
N HIS A 195 -16.00 -0.07 -11.52
CA HIS A 195 -15.10 -1.17 -11.90
C HIS A 195 -14.10 -1.51 -10.80
N THR A 196 -13.57 -0.51 -10.09
CA THR A 196 -12.70 -0.74 -8.93
C THR A 196 -13.43 -1.47 -7.81
N LEU A 197 -14.64 -1.00 -7.42
CA LEU A 197 -15.45 -1.61 -6.37
C LEU A 197 -15.87 -3.04 -6.73
N GLU A 198 -16.26 -3.28 -7.97
CA GLU A 198 -16.59 -4.62 -8.49
C GLU A 198 -15.34 -5.54 -8.44
N THR A 199 -14.17 -5.04 -8.81
CA THR A 199 -12.91 -5.80 -8.74
C THR A 199 -12.60 -6.22 -7.31
N ILE A 200 -12.73 -5.29 -6.33
CA ILE A 200 -12.54 -5.58 -4.89
C ILE A 200 -13.48 -6.71 -4.45
N TYR A 201 -14.75 -6.58 -4.77
CA TYR A 201 -15.76 -7.59 -4.42
C TYR A 201 -15.42 -8.97 -5.02
N LEU A 202 -15.10 -9.04 -6.32
CA LEU A 202 -14.79 -10.29 -7.01
C LEU A 202 -13.53 -10.97 -6.47
N ILE A 203 -12.47 -10.21 -6.14
CA ILE A 203 -11.24 -10.75 -5.54
C ILE A 203 -11.56 -11.38 -4.16
N LYS A 204 -12.30 -10.66 -3.32
CA LYS A 204 -12.72 -11.14 -2.01
C LYS A 204 -13.53 -12.43 -2.12
N GLU A 205 -14.57 -12.43 -2.95
CA GLU A 205 -15.50 -13.58 -3.08
C GLU A 205 -14.81 -14.82 -3.68
N LYS A 206 -13.93 -14.63 -4.67
CA LYS A 206 -13.32 -15.76 -5.38
C LYS A 206 -12.12 -16.35 -4.63
N TYR A 207 -11.31 -15.51 -4.02
CA TYR A 207 -10.01 -15.92 -3.46
C TYR A 207 -9.84 -15.61 -1.96
N GLY A 208 -10.61 -14.68 -1.41
CA GLY A 208 -10.42 -14.20 -0.04
C GLY A 208 -9.08 -13.49 0.20
N LEU A 209 -8.43 -13.00 -0.88
CA LEU A 209 -7.14 -12.31 -0.81
C LEU A 209 -7.27 -10.97 -0.14
N ASN A 210 -6.24 -10.58 0.61
CA ASN A 210 -6.08 -9.22 1.06
C ASN A 210 -5.75 -8.29 -0.12
N MET A 211 -6.10 -7.02 0.02
CA MET A 211 -5.94 -6.02 -1.04
C MET A 211 -5.38 -4.73 -0.47
N SER A 212 -4.58 -4.04 -1.29
CA SER A 212 -4.10 -2.68 -1.02
C SER A 212 -4.24 -1.83 -2.25
N ILE A 213 -4.61 -0.56 -2.10
CA ILE A 213 -4.84 0.36 -3.22
C ILE A 213 -4.19 1.70 -2.95
N GLY A 214 -3.70 2.36 -3.99
CA GLY A 214 -3.33 3.77 -3.93
C GLY A 214 -4.59 4.65 -3.85
N ALA A 215 -5.03 5.01 -2.65
CA ALA A 215 -6.32 5.69 -2.42
C ALA A 215 -6.43 7.03 -3.17
N SER A 216 -5.31 7.76 -3.27
CA SER A 216 -5.28 9.09 -3.90
C SER A 216 -5.50 9.07 -5.42
N ASN A 217 -5.40 7.91 -6.07
CA ASN A 217 -5.55 7.79 -7.52
C ASN A 217 -6.98 8.09 -7.98
N VAL A 218 -8.01 7.70 -7.20
CA VAL A 218 -9.42 7.88 -7.55
C VAL A 218 -9.78 9.35 -7.84
N SER A 219 -9.16 10.28 -7.14
CA SER A 219 -9.44 11.71 -7.20
C SER A 219 -8.44 12.51 -8.05
N PHE A 220 -7.51 11.84 -8.75
CA PHE A 220 -6.46 12.51 -9.50
C PHE A 220 -7.03 13.51 -10.52
N GLY A 221 -6.45 14.71 -10.55
CA GLY A 221 -6.88 15.80 -11.46
C GLY A 221 -8.13 16.57 -11.01
N LEU A 222 -8.80 16.19 -9.94
CA LEU A 222 -10.00 16.85 -9.45
C LEU A 222 -9.71 17.81 -8.27
N PRO A 223 -10.54 18.83 -8.05
CA PRO A 223 -10.46 19.67 -6.85
C PRO A 223 -10.99 18.93 -5.62
N ASN A 224 -10.63 19.42 -4.42
CA ASN A 224 -11.11 18.92 -3.13
C ASN A 224 -10.93 17.38 -2.98
N ARG A 225 -9.74 16.88 -3.31
CA ARG A 225 -9.41 15.46 -3.38
C ARG A 225 -9.66 14.72 -2.06
N HIS A 226 -9.43 15.36 -0.91
CA HIS A 226 -9.61 14.75 0.40
C HIS A 226 -11.06 14.34 0.64
N ALA A 227 -12.03 15.15 0.24
CA ALA A 227 -13.45 14.80 0.36
C ALA A 227 -13.82 13.59 -0.51
N LEU A 228 -13.27 13.52 -1.74
CA LEU A 228 -13.49 12.37 -2.64
C LEU A 228 -12.85 11.10 -2.08
N ASN A 229 -11.62 11.19 -1.59
CA ASN A 229 -10.91 10.05 -0.98
C ASN A 229 -11.65 9.58 0.28
N ALA A 230 -12.08 10.50 1.15
CA ALA A 230 -12.84 10.18 2.36
C ALA A 230 -14.18 9.48 2.07
N ALA A 231 -14.84 9.83 0.97
CA ALA A 231 -16.07 9.15 0.52
C ALA A 231 -15.77 7.77 -0.11
N PHE A 232 -14.70 7.67 -0.90
CA PHE A 232 -14.32 6.44 -1.60
C PHE A 232 -13.89 5.32 -0.64
N MET A 233 -13.11 5.64 0.40
CA MET A 233 -12.54 4.63 1.29
C MET A 233 -13.60 3.74 1.97
N PRO A 234 -14.65 4.27 2.64
CA PRO A 234 -15.71 3.44 3.21
C PRO A 234 -16.44 2.58 2.17
N MET A 235 -16.63 3.08 0.95
CA MET A 235 -17.22 2.29 -0.14
C MET A 235 -16.35 1.09 -0.50
N ALA A 236 -15.04 1.31 -0.66
CA ALA A 236 -14.09 0.25 -0.98
C ALA A 236 -13.94 -0.78 0.16
N MET A 237 -13.89 -0.31 1.41
CA MET A 237 -13.87 -1.17 2.61
C MET A 237 -15.12 -2.05 2.70
N SER A 238 -16.30 -1.52 2.40
CA SER A 238 -17.55 -2.29 2.40
C SER A 238 -17.56 -3.41 1.35
N MET A 239 -16.82 -3.25 0.25
CA MET A 239 -16.63 -4.29 -0.76
C MET A 239 -15.55 -5.32 -0.39
N GLY A 240 -14.70 -5.02 0.61
CA GLY A 240 -13.69 -5.95 1.12
C GLY A 240 -12.25 -5.50 0.98
N LEU A 241 -11.98 -4.23 0.70
CA LEU A 241 -10.62 -3.70 0.74
C LEU A 241 -10.07 -3.77 2.16
N THR A 242 -8.83 -4.26 2.35
CA THR A 242 -8.23 -4.50 3.66
C THR A 242 -7.10 -3.53 4.03
N SER A 243 -6.54 -2.83 3.05
CA SER A 243 -5.52 -1.80 3.28
C SER A 243 -5.49 -0.77 2.16
N ALA A 244 -4.86 0.37 2.40
CA ALA A 244 -4.58 1.37 1.35
C ALA A 244 -3.31 2.14 1.63
N ILE A 245 -2.63 2.51 0.54
CA ILE A 245 -1.55 3.49 0.53
C ILE A 245 -2.19 4.87 0.42
N MET A 246 -2.05 5.69 1.48
CA MET A 246 -2.74 6.98 1.61
C MET A 246 -1.99 7.96 2.52
N ASP A 247 -2.30 9.26 2.40
CA ASP A 247 -1.69 10.27 3.28
C ASP A 247 -2.32 10.27 4.68
N GLY A 248 -1.62 9.68 5.65
CA GLY A 248 -2.06 9.64 7.05
C GLY A 248 -2.19 11.01 7.73
N ARG A 249 -1.66 12.06 7.12
CA ARG A 249 -1.80 13.44 7.61
C ARG A 249 -3.09 14.13 7.18
N THR A 250 -3.98 13.40 6.48
CA THR A 250 -5.29 13.89 6.04
C THR A 250 -6.37 13.40 7.00
N PRO A 251 -6.75 14.20 8.03
CA PRO A 251 -7.65 13.75 9.09
C PRO A 251 -9.00 13.27 8.57
N GLU A 252 -9.53 13.91 7.51
CA GLU A 252 -10.83 13.57 6.93
C GLU A 252 -10.84 12.15 6.37
N VAL A 253 -9.76 11.72 5.73
CA VAL A 253 -9.66 10.37 5.14
C VAL A 253 -9.40 9.34 6.22
N VAL A 254 -8.48 9.62 7.16
CA VAL A 254 -8.19 8.73 8.29
C VAL A 254 -9.44 8.52 9.15
N GLN A 255 -10.17 9.58 9.47
CA GLN A 255 -11.41 9.48 10.25
C GLN A 255 -12.49 8.68 9.50
N ALA A 256 -12.61 8.86 8.18
CA ALA A 256 -13.55 8.07 7.36
C ALA A 256 -13.23 6.57 7.41
N VAL A 257 -11.95 6.20 7.35
CA VAL A 257 -11.47 4.81 7.47
C VAL A 257 -11.79 4.26 8.87
N ARG A 258 -11.42 4.96 9.93
CA ARG A 258 -11.65 4.49 11.31
C ARG A 258 -13.15 4.43 11.66
N ALA A 259 -13.97 5.33 11.11
CA ALA A 259 -15.43 5.26 11.24
C ALA A 259 -15.99 4.04 10.48
N ALA A 260 -15.48 3.73 9.30
CA ALA A 260 -15.88 2.55 8.54
C ALA A 260 -15.51 1.25 9.27
N ASP A 261 -14.34 1.15 9.91
CA ASP A 261 -13.97 0.00 10.76
C ASP A 261 -15.03 -0.26 11.84
N LEU A 262 -15.47 0.80 12.53
CA LEU A 262 -16.50 0.69 13.54
C LEU A 262 -17.86 0.25 12.96
N LEU A 263 -18.27 0.89 11.86
CA LEU A 263 -19.58 0.62 11.23
C LEU A 263 -19.65 -0.76 10.56
N LEU A 264 -18.51 -1.29 10.11
CA LEU A 264 -18.39 -2.65 9.55
C LEU A 264 -18.19 -3.72 10.62
N GLY A 265 -18.12 -3.35 11.90
CA GLY A 265 -17.95 -4.27 13.02
C GLY A 265 -16.52 -4.78 13.22
N LEU A 266 -15.53 -4.16 12.59
CA LEU A 266 -14.12 -4.52 12.69
C LEU A 266 -13.43 -3.91 13.92
N ASP A 267 -13.92 -2.79 14.43
CA ASP A 267 -13.49 -2.19 15.71
C ASP A 267 -14.48 -2.59 16.82
N GLN A 268 -14.15 -3.66 17.55
CA GLN A 268 -15.02 -4.21 18.58
C GLN A 268 -15.28 -3.20 19.71
N TRP A 269 -16.56 -2.94 19.97
CA TRP A 269 -17.04 -2.00 20.99
C TRP A 269 -16.54 -0.55 20.80
N GLY A 270 -16.01 -0.20 19.62
CA GLY A 270 -15.47 1.12 19.33
C GLY A 270 -14.21 1.46 20.16
N ALA A 271 -13.44 0.45 20.56
CA ALA A 271 -12.29 0.64 21.44
C ALA A 271 -11.23 1.53 20.81
N ASN A 272 -10.88 1.30 19.55
CA ASN A 272 -9.91 2.12 18.81
C ASN A 272 -10.47 3.51 18.52
N TRP A 273 -11.75 3.60 18.11
CA TRP A 273 -12.43 4.87 17.87
C TRP A 273 -12.41 5.79 19.09
N ILE A 274 -12.79 5.25 20.27
CA ILE A 274 -12.81 6.00 21.53
C ILE A 274 -11.40 6.40 21.96
N THR A 275 -10.43 5.51 21.83
CA THR A 275 -9.02 5.78 22.18
C THR A 275 -8.45 6.91 21.34
N ASN A 276 -8.63 6.86 20.02
CA ASN A 276 -8.18 7.89 19.09
C ASN A 276 -8.86 9.25 19.36
N PHE A 277 -10.16 9.25 19.67
CA PHE A 277 -10.87 10.48 20.02
C PHE A 277 -10.33 11.13 21.32
N ARG A 278 -9.97 10.34 22.32
CA ARG A 278 -9.38 10.85 23.57
C ARG A 278 -7.98 11.42 23.34
N ALA A 279 -7.13 10.71 22.62
CA ALA A 279 -5.77 11.17 22.29
C ALA A 279 -5.78 12.52 21.55
N ASN A 280 -6.71 12.70 20.59
CA ASN A 280 -6.84 13.95 19.85
C ASN A 280 -7.45 15.14 20.65
N LYS A 281 -8.00 14.89 21.85
CA LYS A 281 -8.48 15.97 22.74
C LYS A 281 -7.39 16.48 23.69
N GLU A 282 -6.37 15.67 23.92
CA GLU A 282 -5.26 15.99 24.84
C GLU A 282 -4.06 16.62 24.10
N ALA A 283 -4.03 16.58 22.76
CA ALA A 283 -3.06 17.21 21.88
C ALA A 283 -3.52 18.61 21.47
#